data_aa4896defd497a302cd8eeca301f725e
#
_entry.id   aa4896defd497a302cd8eeca301f725e
#
_cell.length_a   1.000
_cell.length_b   1.000
_cell.length_c   1.000
_cell.angle_alpha   90.00
_cell.angle_beta   90.00
_cell.angle_gamma   90.00
#
_symmetry.space_group_name_H-M   'P 1'
#
loop_
_entity.id
_entity.type
_entity.pdbx_description
1 polymer ?
#
loop_
_entity_poly.entity_id
_entity_poly.type
_entity_poly.pdbx_seq_one_letter_code
_entity_poly.pdbx_strand_id
1 'polypeptide(L)'
;MKKYFIILLLINFCSGDGSENEEVVIEDEPTTTIGVTMSDKVYDKQQDMNLNMDSTYTAVIKTNLGEMTVEFFLDDAPLTVNNFISLSRDGYYDEVIFHRVISGFMIQGGDPSGTGHGDYGKYPGYKFEDELNNQRPYEKGILAMANSGPNTNGSQFFIMHVDYPLPYSYTIFGKVTDGLDV
;
A
#
# COMPACT_ATOMS: atom_id res chain seq x y z
N MET A 1 -20.28 2.74 9.91
CA MET A 1 -19.95 1.37 9.48
C MET A 1 -18.43 1.33 9.27
N LYS A 2 -17.73 0.37 9.88
CA LYS A 2 -16.28 0.19 9.64
C LYS A 2 -16.11 -0.35 8.22
N LYS A 3 -15.21 0.26 7.43
CA LYS A 3 -14.91 -0.16 6.06
C LYS A 3 -13.63 -0.98 6.12
N TYR A 4 -13.68 -2.26 5.80
CA TYR A 4 -12.54 -3.17 5.78
C TYR A 4 -12.00 -3.27 4.36
N PHE A 5 -10.70 -3.48 4.20
CA PHE A 5 -10.11 -3.78 2.91
C PHE A 5 -9.12 -4.95 3.01
N ILE A 6 -8.98 -5.68 1.94
CA ILE A 6 -8.01 -6.74 1.74
C ILE A 6 -7.19 -6.33 0.52
N ILE A 7 -5.88 -6.47 0.58
CA ILE A 7 -5.01 -6.18 -0.56
C ILE A 7 -4.63 -7.51 -1.20
N LEU A 8 -5.10 -7.73 -2.44
CA LEU A 8 -4.66 -8.82 -3.29
C LEU A 8 -3.55 -8.31 -4.21
N LEU A 9 -2.39 -8.93 -4.18
CA LEU A 9 -1.26 -8.55 -5.01
C LEU A 9 -1.26 -9.36 -6.31
N LEU A 10 -1.41 -8.68 -7.45
CA LEU A 10 -1.16 -9.24 -8.78
C LEU A 10 0.24 -8.84 -9.23
N ILE A 11 1.08 -9.79 -9.59
CA ILE A 11 2.41 -9.54 -10.13
C ILE A 11 2.36 -9.83 -11.62
N ASN A 12 2.47 -8.80 -12.46
CA ASN A 12 2.65 -8.97 -13.89
C ASN A 12 4.16 -8.90 -14.19
N PHE A 13 4.74 -9.99 -14.69
CA PHE A 13 6.06 -10.00 -15.28
C PHE A 13 5.94 -9.55 -16.73
N CYS A 14 6.41 -8.36 -17.07
CA CYS A 14 6.66 -7.96 -18.44
C CYS A 14 8.16 -8.11 -18.70
N SER A 15 8.63 -9.30 -19.09
CA SER A 15 9.95 -9.44 -19.69
C SER A 15 9.80 -9.15 -21.18
N GLY A 16 10.58 -8.21 -21.68
CA GLY A 16 10.59 -7.90 -23.11
C GLY A 16 11.27 -8.99 -23.92
N ASP A 17 10.58 -10.07 -24.15
CA ASP A 17 10.73 -10.96 -25.32
C ASP A 17 9.52 -11.90 -25.33
N GLY A 18 8.88 -12.00 -26.51
CA GLY A 18 7.57 -12.57 -26.64
C GLY A 18 7.48 -14.04 -26.26
N SER A 19 6.88 -14.34 -25.13
CA SER A 19 6.14 -15.60 -24.90
C SER A 19 5.38 -15.53 -23.56
N GLU A 20 4.05 -15.69 -23.66
CA GLU A 20 3.09 -16.16 -22.66
C GLU A 20 2.98 -15.39 -21.33
N ASN A 21 1.90 -14.63 -21.23
CA ASN A 21 1.35 -14.12 -19.99
C ASN A 21 0.92 -15.30 -19.11
N GLU A 22 1.72 -15.70 -18.13
CA GLU A 22 1.21 -16.46 -17.00
C GLU A 22 0.54 -15.49 -16.03
N GLU A 23 -0.76 -15.37 -16.17
CA GLU A 23 -1.63 -14.83 -15.15
C GLU A 23 -1.66 -15.85 -14.00
N VAL A 24 -0.87 -15.62 -12.96
CA VAL A 24 -0.97 -16.40 -11.72
C VAL A 24 -2.21 -15.88 -10.98
N VAL A 25 -3.37 -16.37 -11.39
CA VAL A 25 -4.58 -16.31 -10.60
C VAL A 25 -4.39 -17.31 -9.47
N ILE A 26 -4.15 -16.82 -8.27
CA ILE A 26 -4.29 -17.67 -7.08
C ILE A 26 -5.79 -17.84 -6.89
N GLU A 27 -6.36 -18.91 -7.49
CA GLU A 27 -7.72 -19.31 -7.21
C GLU A 27 -7.82 -19.68 -5.72
N ASP A 28 -8.84 -19.14 -5.05
CA ASP A 28 -9.23 -19.46 -3.68
C ASP A 28 -9.49 -20.98 -3.54
N GLU A 29 -8.50 -21.72 -3.08
CA GLU A 29 -8.77 -22.90 -2.27
C GLU A 29 -9.46 -22.43 -0.97
N PRO A 30 -10.42 -23.16 -0.39
CA PRO A 30 -11.07 -22.74 0.84
C PRO A 30 -10.05 -22.69 1.96
N THR A 31 -9.43 -21.54 2.09
CA THR A 31 -8.43 -21.25 3.12
C THR A 31 -9.14 -21.32 4.47
N THR A 32 -8.79 -22.32 5.26
CA THR A 32 -8.98 -22.27 6.71
C THR A 32 -8.44 -20.93 7.17
N THR A 33 -9.33 -20.01 7.51
CA THR A 33 -8.99 -18.70 8.04
C THR A 33 -8.23 -18.90 9.34
N ILE A 34 -6.90 -19.03 9.27
CA ILE A 34 -6.05 -18.82 10.43
C ILE A 34 -6.12 -17.33 10.65
N GLY A 35 -6.94 -16.90 11.59
CA GLY A 35 -7.11 -15.49 11.91
C GLY A 35 -5.74 -14.92 12.29
N VAL A 36 -5.18 -14.07 11.42
CA VAL A 36 -3.97 -13.30 11.73
C VAL A 36 -4.31 -12.44 12.95
N THR A 37 -3.66 -12.70 14.07
CA THR A 37 -3.91 -11.95 15.29
C THR A 37 -3.23 -10.60 15.20
N MET A 38 -3.71 -9.60 15.92
CA MET A 38 -3.08 -8.26 15.95
C MET A 38 -1.62 -8.31 16.41
N SER A 39 -1.22 -9.33 17.18
CA SER A 39 0.16 -9.54 17.62
C SER A 39 1.10 -9.90 16.47
N ASP A 40 0.58 -10.49 15.40
CA ASP A 40 1.38 -10.98 14.28
C ASP A 40 1.71 -9.85 13.27
N LYS A 41 1.15 -8.65 13.47
CA LYS A 41 1.36 -7.46 12.62
C LYS A 41 2.46 -6.53 13.14
N VAL A 42 3.39 -7.04 13.97
CA VAL A 42 4.54 -6.29 14.50
C VAL A 42 5.83 -6.94 14.03
N TYR A 43 6.69 -6.16 13.41
CA TYR A 43 7.95 -6.59 12.82
C TYR A 43 9.12 -5.85 13.46
N ASP A 44 10.26 -6.52 13.62
CA ASP A 44 11.46 -5.93 14.21
C ASP A 44 12.15 -4.92 13.27
N LYS A 45 11.99 -5.12 11.96
CA LYS A 45 12.59 -4.26 10.92
C LYS A 45 11.75 -4.28 9.64
N GLN A 46 11.98 -3.29 8.77
CA GLN A 46 11.53 -3.34 7.38
C GLN A 46 12.09 -4.59 6.67
N GLN A 47 11.29 -5.20 5.81
CA GLN A 47 11.71 -6.36 5.03
C GLN A 47 12.84 -6.00 4.07
N ASP A 48 13.83 -6.89 3.96
CA ASP A 48 14.92 -6.73 3.00
C ASP A 48 14.36 -6.69 1.56
N MET A 49 15.06 -5.98 0.66
CA MET A 49 14.65 -5.87 -0.74
C MET A 49 14.52 -7.24 -1.39
N ASN A 50 13.33 -7.57 -1.87
CA ASN A 50 13.03 -8.86 -2.51
C ASN A 50 12.29 -8.71 -3.86
N LEU A 51 12.17 -7.50 -4.36
CA LEU A 51 11.55 -7.23 -5.65
C LEU A 51 12.58 -7.25 -6.78
N ASN A 52 12.16 -7.73 -7.94
CA ASN A 52 12.94 -7.58 -9.16
C ASN A 52 12.75 -6.16 -9.72
N MET A 53 13.83 -5.38 -9.77
CA MET A 53 13.80 -3.99 -10.21
C MET A 53 13.44 -3.81 -11.70
N ASP A 54 13.60 -4.87 -12.52
CA ASP A 54 13.25 -4.84 -13.95
C ASP A 54 11.77 -5.21 -14.20
N SER A 55 10.96 -5.35 -13.15
CA SER A 55 9.55 -5.76 -13.22
C SER A 55 8.62 -4.63 -12.83
N THR A 56 7.42 -4.62 -13.40
CA THR A 56 6.31 -3.77 -12.94
C THR A 56 5.45 -4.52 -11.93
N TYR A 57 4.92 -3.80 -10.95
CA TYR A 57 4.08 -4.36 -9.90
C TYR A 57 2.76 -3.61 -9.83
N THR A 58 1.69 -4.38 -9.67
CA THR A 58 0.34 -3.86 -9.44
C THR A 58 -0.27 -4.55 -8.22
N ALA A 59 -1.24 -3.90 -7.61
CA ALA A 59 -2.05 -4.48 -6.54
C ALA A 59 -3.52 -4.17 -6.75
N VAL A 60 -4.40 -5.05 -6.27
CA VAL A 60 -5.83 -4.77 -6.16
C VAL A 60 -6.16 -4.58 -4.68
N ILE A 61 -6.64 -3.40 -4.33
CA ILE A 61 -7.16 -3.09 -3.00
C ILE A 61 -8.65 -3.42 -3.00
N LYS A 62 -9.02 -4.55 -2.41
CA LYS A 62 -10.41 -4.99 -2.28
C LYS A 62 -11.05 -4.37 -1.05
N THR A 63 -12.15 -3.66 -1.22
CA THR A 63 -12.90 -3.05 -0.13
C THR A 63 -14.35 -3.54 -0.14
N ASN A 64 -15.07 -3.29 0.94
CA ASN A 64 -16.51 -3.56 0.99
C ASN A 64 -17.36 -2.63 0.09
N LEU A 65 -16.75 -1.70 -0.64
CA LEU A 65 -17.41 -0.81 -1.60
C LEU A 65 -17.03 -1.12 -3.05
N GLY A 66 -15.95 -1.86 -3.29
CA GLY A 66 -15.43 -2.18 -4.61
C GLY A 66 -13.93 -2.41 -4.58
N GLU A 67 -13.33 -2.52 -5.75
CA GLU A 67 -11.92 -2.78 -5.95
C GLU A 67 -11.22 -1.59 -6.58
N MET A 68 -9.99 -1.33 -6.17
CA MET A 68 -9.12 -0.32 -6.76
C MET A 68 -7.84 -0.99 -7.24
N THR A 69 -7.48 -0.82 -8.50
CA THR A 69 -6.20 -1.27 -9.05
C THR A 69 -5.15 -0.18 -8.87
N VAL A 70 -3.99 -0.56 -8.35
CA VAL A 70 -2.85 0.32 -8.09
C VAL A 70 -1.67 -0.13 -8.92
N GLU A 71 -1.02 0.80 -9.60
CA GLU A 71 0.29 0.64 -10.22
C GLU A 71 1.35 1.28 -9.32
N PHE A 72 2.47 0.58 -9.09
CA PHE A 72 3.56 1.08 -8.24
C PHE A 72 4.67 1.75 -9.05
N PHE A 73 5.27 2.77 -8.46
CA PHE A 73 6.41 3.51 -9.01
C PHE A 73 7.72 2.99 -8.41
N LEU A 74 8.11 1.76 -8.81
CA LEU A 74 9.26 1.06 -8.22
C LEU A 74 10.57 1.83 -8.41
N ASP A 75 10.78 2.47 -9.56
CA ASP A 75 12.00 3.27 -9.83
C ASP A 75 12.10 4.52 -8.95
N ASP A 76 10.95 5.07 -8.56
CA ASP A 76 10.88 6.31 -7.78
C ASP A 76 10.99 6.07 -6.27
N ALA A 77 10.44 4.94 -5.78
CA ALA A 77 10.33 4.65 -4.37
C ALA A 77 10.50 3.14 -4.07
N PRO A 78 11.66 2.56 -4.39
CA PRO A 78 11.88 1.11 -4.29
C PRO A 78 11.70 0.55 -2.88
N LEU A 79 12.20 1.24 -1.85
CA LEU A 79 12.06 0.80 -0.45
C LEU A 79 10.60 0.80 0.00
N THR A 80 9.86 1.83 -0.37
CA THR A 80 8.44 1.99 -0.03
C THR A 80 7.58 0.95 -0.74
N VAL A 81 7.81 0.74 -2.04
CA VAL A 81 7.09 -0.29 -2.83
C VAL A 81 7.38 -1.67 -2.26
N ASN A 82 8.65 -2.00 -1.98
CA ASN A 82 9.04 -3.26 -1.36
C ASN A 82 8.36 -3.46 0.00
N ASN A 83 8.34 -2.42 0.83
CA ASN A 83 7.66 -2.43 2.13
C ASN A 83 6.16 -2.74 1.99
N PHE A 84 5.49 -2.00 1.13
CA PHE A 84 4.04 -2.17 0.92
C PHE A 84 3.70 -3.57 0.38
N ILE A 85 4.44 -4.05 -0.62
CA ILE A 85 4.24 -5.38 -1.22
C ILE A 85 4.53 -6.49 -0.22
N SER A 86 5.62 -6.39 0.55
CA SER A 86 5.97 -7.40 1.56
C SER A 86 4.92 -7.50 2.65
N LEU A 87 4.46 -6.37 3.18
CA LEU A 87 3.37 -6.33 4.16
C LEU A 87 2.05 -6.88 3.57
N SER A 88 1.76 -6.59 2.31
CA SER A 88 0.57 -7.11 1.62
C SER A 88 0.61 -8.63 1.48
N ARG A 89 1.77 -9.20 1.09
CA ARG A 89 1.97 -10.66 0.99
C ARG A 89 1.81 -11.38 2.32
N ASP A 90 2.17 -10.72 3.42
CA ASP A 90 2.03 -11.25 4.77
C ASP A 90 0.60 -11.07 5.34
N GLY A 91 -0.37 -10.58 4.53
CA GLY A 91 -1.73 -10.31 5.00
C GLY A 91 -1.83 -9.18 6.03
N TYR A 92 -0.80 -8.33 6.13
CA TYR A 92 -0.75 -7.23 7.10
C TYR A 92 -1.95 -6.29 7.00
N TYR A 93 -2.39 -6.01 5.77
CA TYR A 93 -3.49 -5.09 5.51
C TYR A 93 -4.88 -5.75 5.55
N ASP A 94 -4.97 -7.07 5.76
CA ASP A 94 -6.25 -7.76 5.84
C ASP A 94 -7.07 -7.25 7.03
N GLU A 95 -8.36 -6.97 6.78
CA GLU A 95 -9.31 -6.41 7.73
C GLU A 95 -8.92 -5.00 8.29
N VAL A 96 -7.91 -4.34 7.71
CA VAL A 96 -7.54 -2.97 8.08
C VAL A 96 -8.56 -2.00 7.48
N ILE A 97 -8.82 -0.88 8.15
CA ILE A 97 -9.81 0.11 7.72
C ILE A 97 -9.16 1.39 7.18
N PHE A 98 -9.87 2.09 6.31
CA PHE A 98 -9.59 3.51 6.10
C PHE A 98 -10.14 4.28 7.31
N HIS A 99 -9.26 4.56 8.27
CA HIS A 99 -9.61 5.19 9.54
C HIS A 99 -9.81 6.71 9.45
N ARG A 100 -9.33 7.34 8.37
CA ARG A 100 -9.47 8.77 8.13
C ARG A 100 -9.90 9.00 6.68
N VAL A 101 -11.05 9.66 6.51
CA VAL A 101 -11.63 9.98 5.20
C VAL A 101 -11.99 11.45 5.21
N ILE A 102 -11.37 12.25 4.34
CA ILE A 102 -11.64 13.68 4.20
C ILE A 102 -12.10 13.96 2.78
N SER A 103 -13.37 14.32 2.63
CA SER A 103 -13.94 14.70 1.33
C SER A 103 -13.18 15.89 0.74
N GLY A 104 -12.89 15.83 -0.56
CA GLY A 104 -12.10 16.86 -1.24
C GLY A 104 -10.63 16.89 -0.85
N PHE A 105 -10.10 15.80 -0.25
CA PHE A 105 -8.69 15.68 0.05
C PHE A 105 -8.17 14.24 -0.15
N MET A 106 -8.32 13.34 0.82
CA MET A 106 -7.73 11.98 0.74
C MET A 106 -8.48 10.98 1.63
N ILE A 107 -8.20 9.69 1.43
CA ILE A 107 -8.51 8.60 2.34
C ILE A 107 -7.22 8.00 2.87
N GLN A 108 -7.14 7.70 4.17
CA GLN A 108 -5.93 7.17 4.82
C GLN A 108 -6.25 5.87 5.55
N GLY A 109 -5.40 4.88 5.34
CA GLY A 109 -5.48 3.55 5.95
C GLY A 109 -4.11 3.01 6.32
N GLY A 110 -4.00 1.67 6.44
CA GLY A 110 -2.74 0.99 6.70
C GLY A 110 -2.34 0.91 8.17
N ASP A 111 -3.21 1.29 9.10
CA ASP A 111 -3.04 1.10 10.54
C ASP A 111 -3.91 -0.04 11.04
N PRO A 112 -3.35 -1.20 11.43
CA PRO A 112 -4.14 -2.33 11.95
C PRO A 112 -4.95 -1.98 13.20
N SER A 113 -4.48 -1.02 14.01
CA SER A 113 -5.24 -0.56 15.18
C SER A 113 -6.47 0.27 14.81
N GLY A 114 -6.52 0.81 13.59
CA GLY A 114 -7.60 1.67 13.10
C GLY A 114 -7.72 3.01 13.82
N THR A 115 -6.71 3.42 14.58
CA THR A 115 -6.70 4.67 15.36
C THR A 115 -6.01 5.82 14.63
N GLY A 116 -5.18 5.51 13.63
CA GLY A 116 -4.29 6.46 12.96
C GLY A 116 -2.99 6.76 13.73
N HIS A 117 -2.85 6.23 14.93
CA HIS A 117 -1.65 6.40 15.77
C HIS A 117 -0.73 5.17 15.75
N GLY A 118 -1.08 4.11 15.00
CA GLY A 118 -0.33 2.86 14.96
C GLY A 118 -0.17 2.23 16.34
N ASP A 119 -1.18 2.35 17.21
CA ASP A 119 -1.12 1.97 18.62
C ASP A 119 0.13 2.55 19.31
N TYR A 120 0.27 3.89 19.21
CA TYR A 120 1.40 4.66 19.73
C TYR A 120 2.78 4.24 19.15
N GLY A 121 2.79 3.82 17.87
CA GLY A 121 4.01 3.45 17.16
C GLY A 121 4.38 1.98 17.26
N LYS A 122 3.50 1.15 17.82
CA LYS A 122 3.67 -0.30 17.83
C LYS A 122 3.63 -0.91 16.43
N TYR A 123 2.80 -0.36 15.52
CA TYR A 123 2.61 -0.87 14.17
C TYR A 123 3.28 0.01 13.12
N PRO A 124 4.03 -0.58 12.16
CA PRO A 124 4.39 -1.99 12.01
C PRO A 124 5.53 -2.45 12.95
N GLY A 125 6.04 -1.61 13.84
CA GLY A 125 7.14 -1.89 14.77
C GLY A 125 8.46 -1.24 14.36
N TYR A 126 8.54 -0.67 13.17
CA TYR A 126 9.71 0.02 12.63
C TYR A 126 9.33 1.31 11.91
N LYS A 127 10.35 2.10 11.57
CA LYS A 127 10.25 3.26 10.70
C LYS A 127 11.35 3.19 9.64
N PHE A 128 11.08 3.80 8.48
CA PHE A 128 12.06 3.89 7.41
C PHE A 128 12.06 5.27 6.75
N GLU A 129 13.10 5.53 5.98
CA GLU A 129 13.39 6.82 5.38
C GLU A 129 12.42 7.20 4.28
N ASP A 130 12.35 8.51 4.00
CA ASP A 130 11.57 9.07 2.92
C ASP A 130 12.30 8.89 1.57
N GLU A 131 11.54 8.64 0.50
CA GLU A 131 12.02 8.60 -0.88
C GLU A 131 11.35 9.75 -1.66
N LEU A 132 11.96 10.95 -1.59
CA LEU A 132 11.40 12.20 -2.13
C LEU A 132 12.06 12.64 -3.44
N ASN A 133 12.74 11.73 -4.14
CA ASN A 133 13.49 12.04 -5.36
C ASN A 133 12.61 12.37 -6.56
N ASN A 134 11.39 11.79 -6.59
CA ASN A 134 10.42 12.15 -7.61
C ASN A 134 9.66 13.41 -7.16
N GLN A 135 9.50 14.37 -8.05
CA GLN A 135 8.70 15.57 -7.79
C GLN A 135 7.30 15.43 -8.42
N ARG A 136 6.68 14.26 -8.27
CA ARG A 136 5.31 14.04 -8.74
C ARG A 136 4.34 14.90 -7.95
N PRO A 137 3.35 15.54 -8.60
CA PRO A 137 2.31 16.25 -7.89
C PRO A 137 1.36 15.27 -7.19
N TYR A 138 0.73 15.72 -6.10
CA TYR A 138 -0.29 14.96 -5.39
C TYR A 138 -1.64 15.09 -6.11
N GLU A 139 -1.75 14.42 -7.26
CA GLU A 139 -2.96 14.34 -8.08
C GLU A 139 -3.94 13.29 -7.55
N LYS A 140 -5.19 13.36 -8.00
CA LYS A 140 -6.22 12.35 -7.74
C LYS A 140 -5.70 10.95 -8.10
N GLY A 141 -5.89 10.01 -7.17
CA GLY A 141 -5.48 8.62 -7.29
C GLY A 141 -4.04 8.34 -6.84
N ILE A 142 -3.21 9.34 -6.56
CA ILE A 142 -1.85 9.12 -6.05
C ILE A 142 -1.90 8.41 -4.70
N LEU A 143 -1.05 7.37 -4.56
CA LEU A 143 -0.69 6.73 -3.30
C LEU A 143 0.56 7.36 -2.73
N ALA A 144 0.50 7.76 -1.46
CA ALA A 144 1.67 8.24 -0.74
C ALA A 144 1.68 7.73 0.71
N MET A 145 2.89 7.65 1.31
CA MET A 145 3.05 7.25 2.70
C MET A 145 2.58 8.35 3.64
N ALA A 146 1.82 7.98 4.66
CA ALA A 146 1.57 8.83 5.80
C ALA A 146 2.74 8.72 6.78
N ASN A 147 3.19 9.86 7.32
CA ASN A 147 4.28 9.91 8.28
C ASN A 147 4.00 10.91 9.42
N SER A 148 4.85 10.91 10.45
CA SER A 148 4.80 11.82 11.60
C SER A 148 5.99 12.79 11.59
N GLY A 149 6.53 13.11 10.44
CA GLY A 149 7.72 13.91 10.21
C GLY A 149 8.74 13.15 9.35
N PRO A 150 9.90 13.74 9.03
CA PRO A 150 10.90 13.15 8.15
C PRO A 150 11.35 11.77 8.61
N ASN A 151 11.45 10.82 7.66
CA ASN A 151 11.97 9.46 7.88
C ASN A 151 11.20 8.68 8.97
N THR A 152 9.86 8.82 8.97
CA THR A 152 8.99 8.11 9.90
C THR A 152 7.91 7.29 9.20
N ASN A 153 8.18 6.86 7.96
CA ASN A 153 7.29 5.97 7.23
C ASN A 153 7.17 4.62 7.95
N GLY A 154 6.01 4.00 7.85
CA GLY A 154 5.74 2.68 8.43
C GLY A 154 4.83 1.88 7.49
N SER A 155 3.58 1.65 7.91
CA SER A 155 2.59 0.95 7.11
C SER A 155 1.43 1.83 6.64
N GLN A 156 1.25 3.02 7.24
CA GLN A 156 0.13 3.89 6.90
C GLN A 156 0.35 4.59 5.57
N PHE A 157 -0.68 4.65 4.77
CA PHE A 157 -0.69 5.32 3.46
C PHE A 157 -2.00 6.08 3.26
N PHE A 158 -2.00 6.98 2.28
CA PHE A 158 -3.20 7.66 1.85
C PHE A 158 -3.33 7.65 0.32
N ILE A 159 -4.58 7.75 -0.15
CA ILE A 159 -4.94 7.88 -1.55
C ILE A 159 -5.59 9.24 -1.74
N MET A 160 -5.10 10.00 -2.70
CA MET A 160 -5.64 11.32 -3.02
C MET A 160 -7.02 11.21 -3.67
N HIS A 161 -8.00 11.88 -3.10
CA HIS A 161 -9.35 11.96 -3.67
C HIS A 161 -9.44 13.04 -4.76
N VAL A 162 -8.66 14.09 -4.65
CA VAL A 162 -8.57 15.21 -5.59
C VAL A 162 -7.11 15.66 -5.71
N ASP A 163 -6.81 16.46 -6.72
CA ASP A 163 -5.53 17.17 -6.81
C ASP A 163 -5.42 18.15 -5.65
N TYR A 164 -4.33 18.07 -4.90
CA TYR A 164 -4.14 18.93 -3.73
C TYR A 164 -2.66 19.32 -3.57
N PRO A 165 -2.33 20.60 -3.38
CA PRO A 165 -0.95 21.07 -3.27
C PRO A 165 -0.37 20.77 -1.87
N LEU A 166 0.08 19.54 -1.67
CA LEU A 166 0.83 19.17 -0.46
C LEU A 166 2.31 19.54 -0.62
N PRO A 167 3.01 19.83 0.50
CA PRO A 167 4.46 19.91 0.49
C PRO A 167 5.07 18.55 0.14
N TYR A 168 6.21 18.52 -0.55
CA TYR A 168 6.94 17.29 -0.87
C TYR A 168 7.59 16.68 0.39
N SER A 169 6.77 16.13 1.26
CA SER A 169 7.16 15.52 2.55
C SER A 169 6.62 14.11 2.72
N TYR A 170 5.93 13.59 1.70
CA TYR A 170 5.32 12.27 1.72
C TYR A 170 5.78 11.48 0.50
N THR A 171 6.37 10.33 0.72
CA THR A 171 6.84 9.46 -0.36
C THR A 171 5.68 9.01 -1.23
N ILE A 172 5.68 9.45 -2.50
CA ILE A 172 4.73 8.97 -3.52
C ILE A 172 5.28 7.66 -4.09
N PHE A 173 4.49 6.59 -4.05
CA PHE A 173 4.97 5.27 -4.45
C PHE A 173 4.04 4.50 -5.40
N GLY A 174 2.92 5.10 -5.79
CA GLY A 174 1.99 4.48 -6.74
C GLY A 174 0.81 5.38 -7.10
N LYS A 175 -0.05 4.84 -7.96
CA LYS A 175 -1.29 5.50 -8.40
C LYS A 175 -2.39 4.48 -8.63
N VAL A 176 -3.60 4.81 -8.23
CA VAL A 176 -4.81 4.08 -8.62
C VAL A 176 -5.07 4.32 -10.09
N THR A 177 -5.11 3.24 -10.88
CA THR A 177 -5.35 3.25 -12.33
C THR A 177 -6.77 2.88 -12.69
N ASP A 178 -7.46 2.16 -11.81
CA ASP A 178 -8.87 1.77 -11.98
C ASP A 178 -9.58 1.76 -10.62
N GLY A 179 -10.91 1.99 -10.59
CA GLY A 179 -11.70 1.99 -9.35
C GLY A 179 -11.63 3.30 -8.55
N LEU A 180 -11.32 4.45 -9.18
CA LEU A 180 -11.30 5.76 -8.51
C LEU A 180 -12.68 6.26 -8.06
N ASP A 181 -13.75 5.57 -8.39
CA ASP A 181 -15.13 5.84 -7.98
C ASP A 181 -15.59 5.02 -6.76
N VAL A 182 -14.75 4.11 -6.28
CA VAL A 182 -14.94 3.29 -5.09
C VAL A 182 -14.74 4.11 -3.82
#